data_24ac1ade1e5a3f6b73f84121d9e2a96c
#
_entry.id   24ac1ade1e5a3f6b73f84121d9e2a96c
#
_cell.length_a   1.000
_cell.length_b   1.000
_cell.length_c   1.000
_cell.angle_alpha   90.00
_cell.angle_beta   90.00
_cell.angle_gamma   90.00
#
_symmetry.space_group_name_H-M   'P 1'
#
loop_
_entity.id
_entity.type
_entity.pdbx_description
1 polymer ?
#
loop_
_entity_poly.entity_id
_entity_poly.type
_entity_poly.pdbx_seq_one_letter_code
_entity_poly.pdbx_strand_id
1 'polypeptide(L)'
;MITIARTASRLALALSLAALPAAALAQDAKDAPKWDVAAPPGVKIREVPLNVEEGTWMNLDISPDGQTIAFDLLGDIYTMPISGGTPTRIGEGLPYETQPRFSPDGKRIAFTSDRGGGDNIWIMNRDGSDKRQLTNESFRLMNQPSWSPDGKYIVAKKHFTTQRSLGTGEVWLYHVSGGDGVLLVKRPSEAHQKELGEPIFAPDGKSIYFTRNTTPGPIFQYAQDSNNQVFAIERYELDSGKTEHVIGGEGGAVRPTPSPDGKKMAYVRREATQSRLYIRDLATGTDRKVFDALDMDSQETWAVTGVYPNMAWTPDSASVVVWAGGKLNRVDVATGKSSVIPFRVTDSRGVIDPPLPRVAVAPDSFETKMPRSATVSPDGKQVVFETLGKLWIKPMAGGDARRLTADEAAMEAYPSWSADGKRIAYVRWTDADLGEVRVIGATGGKSTVLATAGHYKRPVFSPDGKIVVFEKDAGGYLTSPRGSVEPGIYRVPSTGGTSVKITVNATRPQFGAANDRVFVMEGDAKESRLVSLDLNGEARRIHAKGELVNDYRVSPDGQYLAFRQNYQAFVVPLMPGSQEVNLSHKGGALPVTKASGDGADWIHWS
;
A
#
# COMPACT_ATOMS: atom_id res chain seq x y z
N MET A 1 -37.63 -15.82 -62.38
CA MET A 1 -37.14 -17.00 -63.15
C MET A 1 -35.63 -16.87 -63.25
N ILE A 2 -34.90 -17.91 -63.01
CA ILE A 2 -33.46 -18.15 -63.06
C ILE A 2 -32.81 -18.17 -61.66
N THR A 3 -32.84 -19.32 -61.02
CA THR A 3 -31.80 -20.28 -60.68
C THR A 3 -30.69 -19.74 -59.76
N ILE A 4 -30.80 -20.05 -58.45
CA ILE A 4 -29.64 -20.18 -57.54
C ILE A 4 -29.73 -21.60 -56.96
N ALA A 5 -28.96 -22.50 -57.50
CA ALA A 5 -28.63 -23.80 -56.97
C ALA A 5 -27.15 -24.02 -57.27
N ARG A 6 -26.29 -24.01 -56.23
CA ARG A 6 -24.97 -24.63 -56.13
C ARG A 6 -24.07 -23.85 -55.20
N THR A 7 -24.21 -24.09 -53.89
CA THR A 7 -23.08 -23.93 -52.92
C THR A 7 -23.44 -24.52 -51.55
N ALA A 8 -23.99 -25.74 -51.55
CA ALA A 8 -24.31 -26.43 -50.29
C ALA A 8 -23.56 -27.76 -50.11
N SER A 9 -22.37 -27.91 -50.69
CA SER A 9 -21.64 -29.19 -50.62
C SER A 9 -20.16 -29.11 -50.21
N ARG A 10 -19.72 -27.98 -49.65
CA ARG A 10 -18.32 -27.89 -49.16
C ARG A 10 -18.18 -27.48 -47.68
N LEU A 11 -19.26 -27.43 -46.91
CA LEU A 11 -19.22 -27.13 -45.48
C LEU A 11 -19.47 -28.33 -44.55
N ALA A 12 -19.64 -29.54 -45.11
CA ALA A 12 -19.94 -30.75 -44.33
C ALA A 12 -18.71 -31.63 -44.05
N LEU A 13 -17.49 -31.25 -44.47
CA LEU A 13 -16.28 -32.07 -44.27
C LEU A 13 -15.25 -31.44 -43.36
N ALA A 14 -15.54 -30.30 -42.70
CA ALA A 14 -14.62 -29.63 -41.76
C ALA A 14 -15.07 -29.70 -40.31
N LEU A 15 -16.18 -30.37 -39.99
CA LEU A 15 -16.71 -30.49 -38.62
C LEU A 15 -16.56 -31.89 -37.99
N SER A 16 -15.88 -32.83 -38.65
CA SER A 16 -15.71 -34.19 -38.12
C SER A 16 -14.33 -34.51 -37.58
N LEU A 17 -13.43 -33.53 -37.40
CA LEU A 17 -12.07 -33.73 -36.81
C LEU A 17 -11.79 -32.97 -35.53
N ALA A 18 -12.82 -32.38 -34.87
CA ALA A 18 -12.65 -31.69 -33.58
C ALA A 18 -13.43 -32.35 -32.42
N ALA A 19 -13.88 -33.60 -32.58
CA ALA A 19 -14.44 -34.38 -31.48
C ALA A 19 -13.48 -35.52 -31.10
N LEU A 20 -12.27 -35.19 -30.67
CA LEU A 20 -11.42 -36.05 -29.86
C LEU A 20 -11.58 -35.68 -28.38
N PRO A 21 -11.58 -36.66 -27.50
CA PRO A 21 -12.55 -36.79 -26.42
C PRO A 21 -12.19 -35.92 -25.21
N ALA A 22 -13.05 -34.97 -24.87
CA ALA A 22 -13.12 -34.38 -23.53
C ALA A 22 -13.35 -35.44 -22.42
N ALA A 23 -13.63 -36.70 -22.79
CA ALA A 23 -13.76 -37.81 -21.84
C ALA A 23 -12.43 -38.41 -21.36
N ALA A 24 -11.32 -38.25 -22.09
CA ALA A 24 -10.01 -38.75 -21.63
C ALA A 24 -9.35 -37.81 -20.60
N LEU A 25 -9.65 -36.50 -20.64
CA LEU A 25 -9.15 -35.54 -19.64
C LEU A 25 -9.98 -35.56 -18.34
N ALA A 26 -11.20 -36.14 -18.36
CA ALA A 26 -12.05 -36.24 -17.16
C ALA A 26 -11.82 -37.56 -16.38
N GLN A 27 -11.17 -38.55 -16.96
CA GLN A 27 -10.88 -39.82 -16.30
C GLN A 27 -9.57 -39.76 -15.48
N ASP A 28 -8.60 -38.96 -15.90
CA ASP A 28 -7.33 -38.77 -15.18
C ASP A 28 -7.48 -37.86 -13.94
N ALA A 29 -8.56 -37.10 -13.84
CA ALA A 29 -8.79 -36.20 -12.69
C ALA A 29 -9.26 -36.93 -11.41
N LYS A 30 -9.72 -38.18 -11.51
CA LYS A 30 -10.18 -38.97 -10.34
C LYS A 30 -9.04 -39.71 -9.63
N ASP A 31 -7.93 -39.94 -10.30
CA ASP A 31 -6.77 -40.67 -9.78
C ASP A 31 -5.55 -39.74 -9.51
N ALA A 32 -5.69 -38.42 -9.72
CA ALA A 32 -4.63 -37.50 -9.37
C ALA A 32 -4.41 -37.52 -7.85
N PRO A 33 -3.14 -37.64 -7.38
CA PRO A 33 -2.87 -37.65 -5.94
C PRO A 33 -3.38 -36.35 -5.33
N LYS A 34 -4.06 -36.49 -4.19
CA LYS A 34 -4.58 -35.34 -3.45
C LYS A 34 -3.42 -34.40 -3.09
N TRP A 35 -3.60 -33.10 -3.31
CA TRP A 35 -2.61 -32.11 -2.93
C TRP A 35 -2.32 -32.19 -1.43
N ASP A 36 -1.05 -32.32 -1.09
CA ASP A 36 -0.53 -32.30 0.28
C ASP A 36 0.50 -31.16 0.37
N VAL A 37 0.26 -30.20 1.24
CA VAL A 37 1.15 -29.04 1.43
C VAL A 37 2.52 -29.47 1.94
N ALA A 38 2.58 -30.49 2.79
CA ALA A 38 3.85 -30.98 3.35
C ALA A 38 4.67 -31.81 2.34
N ALA A 39 3.98 -32.50 1.41
CA ALA A 39 4.60 -33.36 0.40
C ALA A 39 3.85 -33.24 -0.94
N PRO A 40 3.88 -32.07 -1.60
CA PRO A 40 3.09 -31.83 -2.79
C PRO A 40 3.51 -32.74 -3.94
N PRO A 41 2.57 -33.47 -4.57
CA PRO A 41 2.91 -34.45 -5.60
C PRO A 41 3.39 -33.77 -6.88
N GLY A 42 4.42 -34.35 -7.51
CA GLY A 42 4.91 -33.94 -8.82
C GLY A 42 5.67 -32.60 -8.85
N VAL A 43 5.99 -32.01 -7.71
CA VAL A 43 6.80 -30.79 -7.65
C VAL A 43 8.26 -31.09 -7.37
N LYS A 44 9.15 -30.26 -7.93
CA LYS A 44 10.57 -30.33 -7.63
C LYS A 44 10.89 -29.39 -6.47
N ILE A 45 11.53 -29.91 -5.45
CA ILE A 45 12.01 -29.16 -4.29
C ILE A 45 13.53 -28.98 -4.43
N ARG A 46 14.02 -27.78 -4.17
CA ARG A 46 15.44 -27.45 -4.05
C ARG A 46 15.74 -26.89 -2.67
N GLU A 47 16.93 -27.18 -2.17
CA GLU A 47 17.40 -26.61 -0.92
C GLU A 47 18.01 -25.23 -1.15
N VAL A 48 17.62 -24.26 -0.30
CA VAL A 48 18.16 -22.91 -0.31
C VAL A 48 18.85 -22.66 1.03
N PRO A 49 20.16 -22.39 1.04
CA PRO A 49 20.87 -22.10 2.27
C PRO A 49 20.43 -20.75 2.86
N LEU A 50 20.26 -20.72 4.17
CA LEU A 50 19.98 -19.51 4.97
C LEU A 50 21.20 -19.20 5.85
N ASN A 51 21.59 -17.92 5.88
CA ASN A 51 22.56 -17.39 6.82
C ASN A 51 22.16 -15.92 7.11
N VAL A 52 21.26 -15.74 8.06
CA VAL A 52 20.60 -14.46 8.32
C VAL A 52 20.62 -14.10 9.80
N GLU A 53 20.68 -12.80 10.08
CA GLU A 53 20.65 -12.21 11.43
C GLU A 53 19.46 -11.27 11.62
N GLU A 54 18.53 -11.28 10.67
CA GLU A 54 17.32 -10.44 10.66
C GLU A 54 16.19 -11.16 9.94
N GLY A 55 14.97 -10.70 10.15
CA GLY A 55 13.79 -11.20 9.49
C GLY A 55 12.70 -10.15 9.37
N THR A 56 11.75 -10.38 8.49
CA THR A 56 10.63 -9.48 8.21
C THR A 56 9.37 -9.98 8.88
N TRP A 57 8.68 -9.10 9.60
CA TRP A 57 7.35 -9.37 10.18
C TRP A 57 7.33 -10.59 11.10
N MET A 58 8.32 -10.69 11.98
CA MET A 58 8.50 -11.84 12.87
C MET A 58 7.56 -11.75 14.08
N ASN A 59 6.67 -12.73 14.22
CA ASN A 59 5.90 -12.92 15.44
C ASN A 59 6.76 -13.65 16.47
N LEU A 60 6.56 -13.32 17.75
CA LEU A 60 7.34 -13.94 18.82
C LEU A 60 6.49 -14.19 20.07
N ASP A 61 6.96 -15.07 20.90
CA ASP A 61 6.48 -15.28 22.27
C ASP A 61 7.62 -15.68 23.20
N ILE A 62 7.43 -15.46 24.51
CA ILE A 62 8.40 -15.82 25.56
C ILE A 62 7.83 -16.94 26.40
N SER A 63 8.63 -17.97 26.67
CA SER A 63 8.23 -19.06 27.55
C SER A 63 7.91 -18.56 28.98
N PRO A 64 6.98 -19.18 29.72
CA PRO A 64 6.58 -18.74 31.05
C PRO A 64 7.72 -18.74 32.08
N ASP A 65 8.77 -19.53 31.84
CA ASP A 65 10.00 -19.53 32.65
C ASP A 65 10.94 -18.36 32.31
N GLY A 66 10.62 -17.56 31.27
CA GLY A 66 11.43 -16.44 30.81
C GLY A 66 12.75 -16.80 30.15
N GLN A 67 13.01 -18.07 29.86
CA GLN A 67 14.32 -18.52 29.38
C GLN A 67 14.40 -18.66 27.85
N THR A 68 13.27 -18.78 27.16
CA THR A 68 13.22 -19.11 25.73
C THR A 68 12.32 -18.14 24.97
N ILE A 69 12.75 -17.71 23.80
CA ILE A 69 11.91 -17.05 22.80
C ILE A 69 11.55 -18.07 21.72
N ALA A 70 10.27 -18.15 21.35
CA ALA A 70 9.82 -18.74 20.10
C ALA A 70 9.49 -17.63 19.11
N PHE A 71 9.89 -17.79 17.84
CA PHE A 71 9.59 -16.81 16.79
C PHE A 71 9.44 -17.48 15.43
N ASP A 72 8.72 -16.85 14.52
CA ASP A 72 8.64 -17.30 13.13
C ASP A 72 9.65 -16.57 12.24
N LEU A 73 10.21 -17.28 11.29
CA LEU A 73 11.09 -16.74 10.26
C LEU A 73 10.87 -17.51 8.95
N LEU A 74 10.45 -16.80 7.91
CA LEU A 74 10.20 -17.37 6.57
C LEU A 74 9.22 -18.56 6.58
N GLY A 75 8.27 -18.60 7.52
CA GLY A 75 7.25 -19.64 7.64
C GLY A 75 7.70 -20.91 8.37
N ASP A 76 8.83 -20.85 9.08
CA ASP A 76 9.25 -21.87 10.05
C ASP A 76 9.29 -21.28 11.47
N ILE A 77 9.06 -22.10 12.46
CA ILE A 77 9.15 -21.69 13.88
C ILE A 77 10.51 -22.10 14.44
N TYR A 78 11.15 -21.14 15.09
CA TYR A 78 12.43 -21.31 15.76
C TYR A 78 12.29 -21.03 17.26
N THR A 79 13.16 -21.64 18.06
CA THR A 79 13.36 -21.31 19.48
C THR A 79 14.81 -20.99 19.77
N MET A 80 15.05 -20.08 20.71
CA MET A 80 16.40 -19.74 21.19
C MET A 80 16.37 -19.26 22.65
N PRO A 81 17.52 -19.22 23.34
CA PRO A 81 17.61 -18.56 24.64
C PRO A 81 17.19 -17.09 24.59
N ILE A 82 16.62 -16.55 25.68
CA ILE A 82 16.23 -15.14 25.81
C ILE A 82 17.42 -14.18 25.65
N SER A 83 18.64 -14.64 25.89
CA SER A 83 19.88 -13.89 25.69
C SER A 83 20.32 -13.79 24.23
N GLY A 84 19.62 -14.50 23.32
CA GLY A 84 20.03 -14.63 21.93
C GLY A 84 20.96 -15.82 21.65
N GLY A 85 21.47 -15.90 20.45
CA GLY A 85 22.39 -16.95 19.99
C GLY A 85 21.97 -17.60 18.67
N THR A 86 22.23 -18.90 18.53
CA THR A 86 21.85 -19.69 17.36
C THR A 86 20.46 -20.33 17.61
N PRO A 87 19.42 -19.94 16.87
CA PRO A 87 18.09 -20.55 17.00
C PRO A 87 18.07 -21.99 16.51
N THR A 88 17.20 -22.79 17.13
CA THR A 88 16.87 -24.16 16.69
C THR A 88 15.52 -24.12 15.98
N ARG A 89 15.44 -24.63 14.76
CA ARG A 89 14.19 -24.80 14.04
C ARG A 89 13.39 -25.97 14.65
N ILE A 90 12.12 -25.72 14.98
CA ILE A 90 11.17 -26.69 15.52
C ILE A 90 9.94 -26.88 14.62
N GLY A 91 9.67 -25.91 13.74
CA GLY A 91 8.77 -26.05 12.60
C GLY A 91 9.60 -26.44 11.37
N GLU A 92 9.14 -27.37 10.54
CA GLU A 92 9.91 -27.83 9.40
C GLU A 92 9.04 -28.24 8.20
N GLY A 93 9.66 -28.26 7.02
CA GLY A 93 9.07 -28.67 5.77
C GLY A 93 8.57 -27.50 4.93
N LEU A 94 7.64 -27.79 4.02
CA LEU A 94 7.04 -26.79 3.12
C LEU A 94 5.89 -25.98 3.72
N PRO A 95 5.13 -26.50 4.73
CA PRO A 95 4.06 -25.72 5.34
C PRO A 95 4.54 -24.37 5.88
N TYR A 96 3.66 -23.37 5.80
CA TYR A 96 3.90 -22.04 6.35
C TYR A 96 3.41 -22.01 7.81
N GLU A 97 4.34 -21.98 8.76
CA GLU A 97 4.10 -22.02 10.20
C GLU A 97 4.44 -20.66 10.83
N THR A 98 3.49 -20.04 11.54
CA THR A 98 3.63 -18.68 12.05
C THR A 98 2.88 -18.48 13.38
N GLN A 99 3.13 -17.34 14.04
CA GLN A 99 2.43 -16.89 15.24
C GLN A 99 2.53 -17.87 16.43
N PRO A 100 3.73 -18.31 16.81
CA PRO A 100 3.89 -19.23 17.93
C PRO A 100 3.45 -18.60 19.26
N ARG A 101 2.81 -19.43 20.12
CA ARG A 101 2.40 -19.05 21.47
C ARG A 101 2.65 -20.19 22.45
N PHE A 102 3.45 -19.97 23.45
CA PHE A 102 3.66 -20.95 24.53
C PHE A 102 2.40 -21.20 25.35
N SER A 103 2.15 -22.45 25.71
CA SER A 103 1.15 -22.77 26.72
C SER A 103 1.58 -22.24 28.10
N PRO A 104 0.63 -21.99 29.04
CA PRO A 104 0.94 -21.45 30.36
C PRO A 104 1.91 -22.32 31.19
N ASP A 105 1.94 -23.63 30.94
CA ASP A 105 2.88 -24.57 31.55
C ASP A 105 4.24 -24.66 30.82
N GLY A 106 4.39 -23.93 29.70
CA GLY A 106 5.61 -23.89 28.89
C GLY A 106 5.94 -25.17 28.13
N LYS A 107 5.05 -26.19 28.12
CA LYS A 107 5.33 -27.50 27.52
C LYS A 107 4.93 -27.58 26.04
N ARG A 108 3.99 -26.76 25.61
CA ARG A 108 3.43 -26.79 24.26
C ARG A 108 3.49 -25.41 23.60
N ILE A 109 3.37 -25.40 22.27
CA ILE A 109 3.27 -24.21 21.45
C ILE A 109 2.05 -24.34 20.56
N ALA A 110 1.14 -23.35 20.59
CA ALA A 110 0.09 -23.18 19.60
C ALA A 110 0.61 -22.27 18.48
N PHE A 111 0.22 -22.55 17.25
CA PHE A 111 0.67 -21.80 16.08
C PHE A 111 -0.33 -21.89 14.92
N THR A 112 -0.20 -21.03 13.95
CA THR A 112 -0.95 -21.08 12.70
C THR A 112 -0.14 -21.86 11.66
N SER A 113 -0.80 -22.80 10.94
CA SER A 113 -0.17 -23.54 9.85
C SER A 113 -1.16 -23.95 8.77
N ASP A 114 -0.73 -23.95 7.51
CA ASP A 114 -1.44 -24.46 6.35
C ASP A 114 -1.16 -25.96 6.08
N ARG A 115 -0.46 -26.65 6.96
CA ARG A 115 -0.06 -28.07 6.86
C ARG A 115 -1.24 -29.01 6.53
N GLY A 116 -2.43 -28.68 7.00
CA GLY A 116 -3.66 -29.44 6.73
C GLY A 116 -4.39 -29.06 5.43
N GLY A 117 -3.82 -28.21 4.60
CA GLY A 117 -4.39 -27.73 3.34
C GLY A 117 -5.09 -26.37 3.42
N GLY A 118 -5.11 -25.74 4.59
CA GLY A 118 -5.60 -24.37 4.83
C GLY A 118 -5.14 -23.90 6.20
N ASP A 119 -5.14 -22.57 6.41
CA ASP A 119 -4.69 -21.99 7.67
C ASP A 119 -5.56 -22.46 8.83
N ASN A 120 -4.96 -23.19 9.73
CA ASN A 120 -5.57 -23.74 10.93
C ASN A 120 -4.67 -23.53 12.15
N ILE A 121 -5.26 -23.63 13.35
CA ILE A 121 -4.51 -23.63 14.59
C ILE A 121 -4.00 -25.05 14.85
N TRP A 122 -2.73 -25.16 15.11
CA TRP A 122 -2.00 -26.36 15.45
C TRP A 122 -1.40 -26.25 16.85
N ILE A 123 -1.10 -27.39 17.45
CA ILE A 123 -0.39 -27.49 18.72
C ILE A 123 0.74 -28.49 18.54
N MET A 124 1.91 -28.18 19.08
CA MET A 124 3.06 -29.08 19.16
C MET A 124 3.70 -29.03 20.56
N ASN A 125 4.53 -29.99 20.88
CA ASN A 125 5.40 -29.91 22.05
C ASN A 125 6.45 -28.79 21.87
N ARG A 126 7.03 -28.30 22.96
CA ARG A 126 8.05 -27.21 22.94
C ARG A 126 9.27 -27.54 22.05
N ASP A 127 9.59 -28.83 21.89
CA ASP A 127 10.68 -29.32 21.05
C ASP A 127 10.30 -29.53 19.59
N GLY A 128 9.07 -29.19 19.18
CA GLY A 128 8.55 -29.38 17.83
C GLY A 128 7.92 -30.73 17.55
N SER A 129 7.97 -31.68 18.48
CA SER A 129 7.36 -33.01 18.33
C SER A 129 5.83 -32.97 18.52
N ASP A 130 5.12 -34.04 18.20
CA ASP A 130 3.68 -34.25 18.41
C ASP A 130 2.81 -33.12 17.83
N LYS A 131 3.09 -32.70 16.57
CA LYS A 131 2.26 -31.73 15.87
C LYS A 131 0.87 -32.27 15.59
N ARG A 132 -0.15 -31.60 16.08
CA ARG A 132 -1.55 -31.96 15.82
C ARG A 132 -2.38 -30.74 15.46
N GLN A 133 -3.30 -30.95 14.54
CA GLN A 133 -4.26 -29.93 14.14
C GLN A 133 -5.35 -29.80 15.21
N LEU A 134 -5.66 -28.56 15.62
CA LEU A 134 -6.71 -28.27 16.59
C LEU A 134 -8.02 -27.90 15.89
N THR A 135 -7.96 -27.07 14.85
CA THR A 135 -9.13 -26.61 14.09
C THR A 135 -9.14 -27.22 12.68
N ASN A 136 -10.32 -27.39 12.07
CA ASN A 136 -10.48 -28.11 10.80
C ASN A 136 -11.22 -27.25 9.75
N GLU A 137 -10.76 -26.02 9.55
CA GLU A 137 -11.34 -25.16 8.54
C GLU A 137 -10.76 -25.48 7.15
N SER A 138 -11.64 -25.66 6.17
CA SER A 138 -11.26 -25.94 4.78
C SER A 138 -11.40 -24.73 3.85
N PHE A 139 -12.15 -23.71 4.28
CA PHE A 139 -12.44 -22.52 3.49
C PHE A 139 -12.18 -21.20 4.25
N ARG A 140 -12.23 -21.25 5.59
CA ARG A 140 -11.94 -20.10 6.45
C ARG A 140 -10.48 -20.13 6.86
N LEU A 141 -9.93 -18.94 7.15
CA LEU A 141 -8.56 -18.80 7.63
C LEU A 141 -8.59 -18.67 9.15
N MET A 142 -7.90 -19.57 9.84
CA MET A 142 -7.71 -19.51 11.28
C MET A 142 -6.31 -19.00 11.59
N ASN A 143 -6.21 -17.96 12.42
CA ASN A 143 -4.92 -17.42 12.82
C ASN A 143 -4.97 -16.75 14.20
N GLN A 144 -3.82 -16.27 14.68
CA GLN A 144 -3.66 -15.51 15.92
C GLN A 144 -4.11 -16.29 17.17
N PRO A 145 -3.56 -17.48 17.44
CA PRO A 145 -3.91 -18.24 18.65
C PRO A 145 -3.42 -17.54 19.92
N SER A 146 -4.19 -17.66 21.01
CA SER A 146 -3.77 -17.28 22.36
C SER A 146 -4.34 -18.26 23.38
N TRP A 147 -3.51 -18.77 24.28
CA TRP A 147 -3.91 -19.70 25.33
C TRP A 147 -4.71 -19.01 26.44
N SER A 148 -5.71 -19.72 26.98
CA SER A 148 -6.27 -19.37 28.28
C SER A 148 -5.24 -19.60 29.38
N PRO A 149 -5.27 -18.83 30.49
CA PRO A 149 -4.30 -18.98 31.58
C PRO A 149 -4.32 -20.37 32.26
N ASP A 150 -5.44 -21.09 32.21
CA ASP A 150 -5.57 -22.47 32.72
C ASP A 150 -5.10 -23.54 31.73
N GLY A 151 -4.71 -23.12 30.50
CA GLY A 151 -4.21 -24.02 29.45
C GLY A 151 -5.25 -24.97 28.83
N LYS A 152 -6.55 -24.74 29.08
CA LYS A 152 -7.61 -25.60 28.56
C LYS A 152 -8.22 -25.13 27.26
N TYR A 153 -8.09 -23.84 26.95
CA TYR A 153 -8.69 -23.23 25.78
C TYR A 153 -7.67 -22.42 24.97
N ILE A 154 -8.00 -22.25 23.70
CA ILE A 154 -7.30 -21.34 22.80
C ILE A 154 -8.36 -20.43 22.18
N VAL A 155 -8.18 -19.11 22.31
CA VAL A 155 -8.90 -18.13 21.52
C VAL A 155 -8.15 -17.89 20.23
N ALA A 156 -8.87 -17.78 19.12
CA ALA A 156 -8.28 -17.50 17.82
C ALA A 156 -9.22 -16.66 16.95
N LYS A 157 -8.66 -16.03 15.93
CA LYS A 157 -9.41 -15.34 14.90
C LYS A 157 -9.81 -16.35 13.82
N LYS A 158 -11.10 -16.33 13.44
CA LYS A 158 -11.64 -17.01 12.26
C LYS A 158 -12.02 -15.95 11.24
N HIS A 159 -11.33 -15.93 10.10
CA HIS A 159 -11.56 -14.94 9.06
C HIS A 159 -12.59 -15.41 8.04
N PHE A 160 -13.47 -14.52 7.63
CA PHE A 160 -14.52 -14.73 6.64
C PHE A 160 -14.37 -13.76 5.49
N THR A 161 -14.23 -14.26 4.28
CA THR A 161 -14.27 -13.46 3.06
C THR A 161 -15.70 -13.13 2.66
N THR A 162 -15.91 -11.93 2.11
CA THR A 162 -17.17 -11.55 1.46
C THR A 162 -17.19 -12.03 0.01
N GLN A 163 -18.30 -11.84 -0.69
CA GLN A 163 -18.39 -12.10 -2.14
C GLN A 163 -17.40 -11.26 -2.96
N ARG A 164 -16.90 -10.15 -2.40
CA ARG A 164 -15.92 -9.25 -3.04
C ARG A 164 -14.48 -9.53 -2.62
N SER A 165 -14.19 -10.69 -2.07
CA SER A 165 -12.88 -11.15 -1.56
C SER A 165 -12.39 -10.53 -0.24
N LEU A 166 -12.70 -9.28 0.05
CA LEU A 166 -12.42 -8.68 1.36
C LEU A 166 -13.38 -9.24 2.42
N GLY A 167 -12.97 -9.21 3.68
CA GLY A 167 -13.79 -9.75 4.76
C GLY A 167 -13.36 -9.23 6.11
N THR A 168 -13.73 -9.96 7.15
CA THR A 168 -13.43 -9.63 8.54
C THR A 168 -13.27 -10.86 9.39
N GLY A 169 -12.66 -10.71 10.55
CA GLY A 169 -12.54 -11.76 11.56
C GLY A 169 -13.76 -11.89 12.46
N GLU A 170 -13.83 -13.01 13.12
CA GLU A 170 -14.62 -13.29 14.32
C GLU A 170 -13.70 -13.87 15.39
N VAL A 171 -14.01 -13.67 16.66
CA VAL A 171 -13.26 -14.27 17.78
C VAL A 171 -13.95 -15.56 18.19
N TRP A 172 -13.21 -16.66 18.13
CA TRP A 172 -13.68 -18.00 18.46
C TRP A 172 -12.84 -18.64 19.57
N LEU A 173 -13.48 -19.45 20.41
CA LEU A 173 -12.87 -20.18 21.52
C LEU A 173 -12.90 -21.68 21.24
N TYR A 174 -11.76 -22.34 21.36
CA TYR A 174 -11.59 -23.77 21.13
C TYR A 174 -11.08 -24.48 22.38
N HIS A 175 -11.64 -25.60 22.72
CA HIS A 175 -11.07 -26.48 23.75
C HIS A 175 -9.85 -27.21 23.19
N VAL A 176 -8.78 -27.35 23.98
CA VAL A 176 -7.53 -27.97 23.51
C VAL A 176 -7.66 -29.43 23.09
N SER A 177 -8.72 -30.12 23.43
CA SER A 177 -9.00 -31.47 22.94
C SER A 177 -9.69 -31.54 21.58
N GLY A 178 -10.02 -30.35 20.98
CA GLY A 178 -10.69 -30.27 19.69
C GLY A 178 -12.15 -29.82 19.79
N GLY A 179 -12.89 -30.01 18.69
CA GLY A 179 -14.28 -29.57 18.52
C GLY A 179 -14.41 -28.37 17.62
N ASP A 180 -15.68 -27.98 17.31
CA ASP A 180 -15.98 -26.93 16.32
C ASP A 180 -15.78 -25.49 16.83
N GLY A 181 -15.50 -25.35 18.15
CA GLY A 181 -15.32 -24.07 18.80
C GLY A 181 -16.62 -23.31 19.11
N VAL A 182 -16.50 -22.24 19.86
CA VAL A 182 -17.60 -21.38 20.29
C VAL A 182 -17.33 -19.95 19.81
N LEU A 183 -18.31 -19.35 19.12
CA LEU A 183 -18.27 -17.96 18.69
C LEU A 183 -18.42 -17.03 19.91
N LEU A 184 -17.44 -16.15 20.15
CA LEU A 184 -17.48 -15.15 21.21
C LEU A 184 -17.85 -13.78 20.67
N VAL A 185 -17.12 -13.30 19.64
CA VAL A 185 -17.38 -11.99 19.05
C VAL A 185 -17.69 -12.17 17.57
N LYS A 186 -18.93 -11.89 17.21
CA LYS A 186 -19.47 -12.03 15.85
C LYS A 186 -19.12 -10.80 15.00
N ARG A 187 -18.86 -11.00 13.71
CA ARG A 187 -18.82 -9.92 12.72
C ARG A 187 -20.20 -9.25 12.59
N PRO A 188 -20.27 -7.94 12.31
CA PRO A 188 -21.56 -7.21 12.24
C PRO A 188 -22.51 -7.72 11.15
N SER A 189 -21.99 -8.15 10.00
CA SER A 189 -22.76 -8.72 8.88
C SER A 189 -21.86 -9.56 7.97
N GLU A 190 -22.46 -10.32 7.06
CA GLU A 190 -21.73 -11.09 6.05
C GLU A 190 -21.01 -10.21 5.02
N ALA A 191 -21.51 -9.00 4.78
CA ALA A 191 -20.91 -8.05 3.87
C ALA A 191 -19.83 -7.17 4.51
N HIS A 192 -19.57 -7.34 5.83
CA HIS A 192 -18.61 -6.52 6.56
C HIS A 192 -17.18 -6.81 6.11
N GLN A 193 -16.43 -5.75 5.80
CA GLN A 193 -15.08 -5.83 5.21
C GLN A 193 -13.99 -5.22 6.12
N LYS A 194 -14.35 -4.81 7.33
CA LYS A 194 -13.43 -4.14 8.25
C LYS A 194 -12.91 -5.11 9.29
N GLU A 195 -11.63 -5.10 9.51
CA GLU A 195 -10.92 -6.11 10.27
C GLU A 195 -11.29 -6.13 11.76
N LEU A 196 -11.40 -7.32 12.29
CA LEU A 196 -11.46 -7.67 13.70
C LEU A 196 -10.48 -8.82 13.92
N GLY A 197 -9.60 -8.72 14.90
CA GLY A 197 -8.59 -9.73 15.12
C GLY A 197 -7.72 -9.49 16.34
N GLU A 198 -6.56 -10.13 16.37
CA GLU A 198 -5.58 -10.03 17.45
C GLU A 198 -6.13 -10.40 18.83
N PRO A 199 -6.94 -11.49 18.95
CA PRO A 199 -7.51 -11.87 20.23
C PRO A 199 -6.42 -12.37 21.18
N ILE A 200 -6.49 -11.95 22.44
CA ILE A 200 -5.61 -12.41 23.50
C ILE A 200 -6.35 -12.48 24.84
N PHE A 201 -6.12 -13.54 25.61
CA PHE A 201 -6.67 -13.65 26.95
C PHE A 201 -6.08 -12.59 27.89
N ALA A 202 -6.93 -12.04 28.76
CA ALA A 202 -6.47 -11.36 29.96
C ALA A 202 -5.80 -12.37 30.92
N PRO A 203 -4.78 -11.97 31.71
CA PRO A 203 -4.08 -12.87 32.60
C PRO A 203 -4.96 -13.52 33.69
N ASP A 204 -6.08 -12.88 34.03
CA ASP A 204 -7.06 -13.41 34.98
C ASP A 204 -8.01 -14.46 34.38
N GLY A 205 -7.96 -14.67 33.06
CA GLY A 205 -8.80 -15.61 32.32
C GLY A 205 -10.27 -15.23 32.20
N LYS A 206 -10.67 -14.02 32.62
CA LYS A 206 -12.08 -13.61 32.65
C LYS A 206 -12.52 -12.84 31.42
N SER A 207 -11.56 -12.32 30.65
CA SER A 207 -11.85 -11.54 29.47
C SER A 207 -10.85 -11.78 28.34
N ILE A 208 -11.22 -11.32 27.15
CA ILE A 208 -10.40 -11.38 25.94
C ILE A 208 -10.30 -9.97 25.37
N TYR A 209 -9.07 -9.50 25.18
CA TYR A 209 -8.81 -8.28 24.42
C TYR A 209 -8.69 -8.62 22.95
N PHE A 210 -9.12 -7.71 22.08
CA PHE A 210 -8.99 -7.85 20.64
C PHE A 210 -8.98 -6.48 19.95
N THR A 211 -8.52 -6.43 18.72
CA THR A 211 -8.48 -5.21 17.90
C THR A 211 -9.67 -5.18 16.94
N ARG A 212 -10.31 -4.02 16.78
CA ARG A 212 -11.40 -3.81 15.83
C ARG A 212 -11.19 -2.52 15.04
N ASN A 213 -11.42 -2.57 13.73
CA ASN A 213 -11.57 -1.36 12.92
C ASN A 213 -12.90 -0.69 13.23
N THR A 214 -12.84 0.53 13.75
CA THR A 214 -13.99 1.31 14.25
C THR A 214 -14.45 2.40 13.30
N THR A 215 -13.88 2.51 12.11
CA THR A 215 -14.30 3.52 11.12
C THR A 215 -15.74 3.30 10.65
N PRO A 216 -16.49 4.35 10.28
CA PRO A 216 -17.91 4.23 9.92
C PRO A 216 -18.17 3.36 8.68
N GLY A 217 -19.30 2.64 8.69
CA GLY A 217 -19.80 1.82 7.57
C GLY A 217 -19.12 0.45 7.43
N PRO A 218 -19.66 -0.44 6.60
CA PRO A 218 -19.20 -1.83 6.49
C PRO A 218 -18.06 -2.05 5.48
N ILE A 219 -17.82 -1.10 4.57
CA ILE A 219 -16.90 -1.26 3.44
C ILE A 219 -15.49 -0.83 3.84
N PHE A 220 -14.50 -1.65 3.50
CA PHE A 220 -13.09 -1.30 3.67
C PHE A 220 -12.72 -0.12 2.76
N GLN A 221 -12.00 0.83 3.30
CA GLN A 221 -11.50 2.00 2.59
C GLN A 221 -9.98 1.97 2.60
N TYR A 222 -9.38 2.00 1.43
CA TYR A 222 -7.94 2.16 1.28
C TYR A 222 -7.51 3.60 1.57
N ALA A 223 -6.25 3.79 1.92
CA ALA A 223 -5.65 5.10 2.17
C ALA A 223 -6.40 5.94 3.23
N GLN A 224 -6.87 5.29 4.30
CA GLN A 224 -7.38 6.00 5.46
C GLN A 224 -6.22 6.72 6.18
N ASP A 225 -6.54 7.86 6.79
CA ASP A 225 -5.56 8.56 7.63
C ASP A 225 -5.46 7.87 8.98
N SER A 226 -4.39 7.11 9.17
CA SER A 226 -4.12 6.37 10.42
C SER A 226 -3.73 7.27 11.60
N ASN A 227 -3.53 8.58 11.39
CA ASN A 227 -3.43 9.54 12.49
C ASN A 227 -4.79 9.79 13.16
N ASN A 228 -5.89 9.48 12.47
CA ASN A 228 -7.20 9.35 13.10
C ASN A 228 -7.35 7.97 13.74
N GLN A 229 -8.44 7.74 14.46
CA GLN A 229 -8.74 6.41 14.98
C GLN A 229 -9.26 5.50 13.85
N VAL A 230 -8.40 4.64 13.32
CA VAL A 230 -8.82 3.53 12.43
C VAL A 230 -9.17 2.30 13.25
N PHE A 231 -8.32 1.93 14.20
CA PHE A 231 -8.50 0.77 15.07
C PHE A 231 -8.60 1.16 16.54
N ALA A 232 -9.29 0.30 17.30
CA ALA A 232 -9.36 0.38 18.75
C ALA A 232 -9.19 -1.00 19.37
N ILE A 233 -8.72 -1.04 20.62
CA ILE A 233 -8.71 -2.25 21.43
C ILE A 233 -10.00 -2.31 22.23
N GLU A 234 -10.67 -3.43 22.12
CA GLU A 234 -11.88 -3.78 22.86
C GLU A 234 -11.62 -4.97 23.78
N ARG A 235 -12.48 -5.13 24.80
CA ARG A 235 -12.47 -6.22 25.76
C ARG A 235 -13.82 -6.93 25.75
N TYR A 236 -13.82 -8.23 25.56
CA TYR A 236 -14.99 -9.10 25.69
C TYR A 236 -14.94 -9.80 27.04
N GLU A 237 -15.97 -9.66 27.87
CA GLU A 237 -16.10 -10.35 29.14
C GLU A 237 -16.81 -11.68 28.98
N LEU A 238 -16.15 -12.77 29.42
CA LEU A 238 -16.65 -14.13 29.25
C LEU A 238 -17.95 -14.40 30.02
N ASP A 239 -18.07 -13.86 31.24
CA ASP A 239 -19.24 -14.11 32.11
C ASP A 239 -20.50 -13.40 31.61
N SER A 240 -20.36 -12.17 31.13
CA SER A 240 -21.50 -11.33 30.74
C SER A 240 -21.77 -11.32 29.22
N GLY A 241 -20.81 -11.72 28.41
CA GLY A 241 -20.85 -11.61 26.95
C GLY A 241 -20.79 -10.15 26.45
N LYS A 242 -20.44 -9.19 27.30
CA LYS A 242 -20.37 -7.78 26.95
C LYS A 242 -19.03 -7.40 26.35
N THR A 243 -19.07 -6.48 25.39
CA THR A 243 -17.87 -5.90 24.79
C THR A 243 -17.76 -4.44 25.23
N GLU A 244 -16.56 -4.03 25.63
CA GLU A 244 -16.24 -2.67 26.06
C GLU A 244 -15.07 -2.11 25.28
N HIS A 245 -15.12 -0.81 24.99
CA HIS A 245 -13.99 -0.06 24.44
C HIS A 245 -12.93 0.18 25.53
N VAL A 246 -11.67 -0.12 25.23
CA VAL A 246 -10.56 0.00 26.22
C VAL A 246 -9.54 1.05 25.81
N ILE A 247 -9.05 0.99 24.57
CA ILE A 247 -8.02 1.91 24.08
C ILE A 247 -8.36 2.32 22.66
N GLY A 248 -8.37 3.64 22.41
CA GLY A 248 -8.55 4.24 21.11
C GLY A 248 -7.94 5.64 21.04
N GLY A 249 -8.50 6.49 20.19
CA GLY A 249 -8.05 7.87 19.98
C GLY A 249 -7.13 8.02 18.77
N GLU A 250 -6.52 9.18 18.65
CA GLU A 250 -5.62 9.52 17.54
C GLU A 250 -4.49 8.49 17.39
N GLY A 251 -4.22 8.09 16.14
CA GLY A 251 -3.24 7.06 15.83
C GLY A 251 -3.72 5.62 16.07
N GLY A 252 -4.95 5.43 16.55
CA GLY A 252 -5.54 4.14 16.84
C GLY A 252 -4.85 3.37 17.96
N ALA A 253 -5.24 2.11 18.14
CA ALA A 253 -4.59 1.17 19.05
C ALA A 253 -4.75 -0.25 18.50
N VAL A 254 -3.64 -0.96 18.36
CA VAL A 254 -3.60 -2.33 17.80
C VAL A 254 -2.64 -3.20 18.61
N ARG A 255 -2.75 -4.51 18.43
CA ARG A 255 -1.91 -5.54 19.05
C ARG A 255 -1.95 -5.46 20.59
N PRO A 256 -3.12 -5.67 21.21
CA PRO A 256 -3.22 -5.73 22.67
C PRO A 256 -2.32 -6.84 23.21
N THR A 257 -1.48 -6.49 24.20
CA THR A 257 -0.58 -7.44 24.84
C THR A 257 -0.55 -7.12 26.33
N PRO A 258 -1.42 -7.73 27.14
CA PRO A 258 -1.50 -7.51 28.60
C PRO A 258 -0.24 -8.03 29.28
N SER A 259 0.23 -7.31 30.30
CA SER A 259 1.34 -7.75 31.13
C SER A 259 0.94 -8.97 31.99
N PRO A 260 1.85 -9.90 32.31
CA PRO A 260 1.55 -11.07 33.15
C PRO A 260 0.92 -10.75 34.49
N ASP A 261 1.28 -9.61 35.11
CA ASP A 261 0.70 -9.14 36.37
C ASP A 261 -0.70 -8.50 36.22
N GLY A 262 -1.21 -8.40 34.99
CA GLY A 262 -2.53 -7.83 34.68
C GLY A 262 -2.66 -6.31 34.88
N LYS A 263 -1.58 -5.59 35.17
CA LYS A 263 -1.64 -4.15 35.49
C LYS A 263 -1.43 -3.24 34.30
N LYS A 264 -0.80 -3.73 33.23
CA LYS A 264 -0.42 -2.92 32.07
C LYS A 264 -0.86 -3.58 30.78
N MET A 265 -1.00 -2.74 29.74
CA MET A 265 -1.24 -3.17 28.35
C MET A 265 -0.17 -2.57 27.46
N ALA A 266 0.62 -3.41 26.80
CA ALA A 266 1.45 -2.97 25.68
C ALA A 266 0.60 -2.98 24.41
N TYR A 267 0.77 -1.96 23.56
CA TYR A 267 0.05 -1.85 22.29
C TYR A 267 0.79 -0.94 21.32
N VAL A 268 0.45 -1.03 20.04
CA VAL A 268 1.02 -0.20 18.98
C VAL A 268 0.05 0.93 18.65
N ARG A 269 0.59 2.14 18.51
CA ARG A 269 -0.11 3.36 18.08
C ARG A 269 0.68 4.08 17.00
N ARG A 270 0.00 4.68 16.03
CA ARG A 270 0.61 5.52 15.01
C ARG A 270 0.78 6.96 15.51
N GLU A 271 1.95 7.53 15.29
CA GLU A 271 2.23 8.96 15.41
C GLU A 271 2.82 9.46 14.09
N ALA A 272 2.12 10.32 13.40
CA ALA A 272 2.48 10.73 12.05
C ALA A 272 2.74 9.51 11.13
N THR A 273 3.96 9.32 10.66
CA THR A 273 4.34 8.18 9.81
C THR A 273 5.02 7.04 10.57
N GLN A 274 5.07 7.10 11.90
CA GLN A 274 5.81 6.15 12.72
C GLN A 274 4.88 5.37 13.64
N SER A 275 5.01 4.05 13.67
CA SER A 275 4.40 3.22 14.69
C SER A 275 5.24 3.25 15.96
N ARG A 276 4.59 3.32 17.11
CA ARG A 276 5.21 3.47 18.42
C ARG A 276 4.69 2.41 19.37
N LEU A 277 5.56 1.93 20.28
CA LEU A 277 5.15 1.07 21.37
C LEU A 277 4.71 1.91 22.56
N TYR A 278 3.47 1.70 22.97
CA TYR A 278 2.86 2.34 24.13
C TYR A 278 2.58 1.32 25.23
N ILE A 279 2.65 1.80 26.45
CA ILE A 279 2.21 1.09 27.65
C ILE A 279 1.10 1.88 28.32
N ARG A 280 -0.07 1.27 28.47
CA ARG A 280 -1.17 1.78 29.30
C ARG A 280 -1.09 1.16 30.70
N ASP A 281 -1.18 1.98 31.72
CA ASP A 281 -1.55 1.55 33.06
C ASP A 281 -3.07 1.31 33.09
N LEU A 282 -3.49 0.09 33.36
CA LEU A 282 -4.91 -0.30 33.27
C LEU A 282 -5.76 0.24 34.43
N ALA A 283 -5.15 0.61 35.56
CA ALA A 283 -5.85 1.17 36.69
C ALA A 283 -6.13 2.67 36.52
N THR A 284 -5.16 3.40 35.98
CA THR A 284 -5.25 4.86 35.82
C THR A 284 -5.69 5.31 34.42
N GLY A 285 -5.59 4.43 33.42
CA GLY A 285 -5.83 4.76 32.01
C GLY A 285 -4.71 5.61 31.38
N THR A 286 -3.57 5.78 32.07
CA THR A 286 -2.48 6.61 31.57
C THR A 286 -1.64 5.88 30.53
N ASP A 287 -1.41 6.51 29.39
CA ASP A 287 -0.56 6.01 28.30
C ASP A 287 0.84 6.61 28.38
N ARG A 288 1.84 5.77 28.15
CA ARG A 288 3.24 6.20 28.04
C ARG A 288 3.92 5.52 26.85
N LYS A 289 4.53 6.31 25.99
CA LYS A 289 5.39 5.84 24.91
C LYS A 289 6.70 5.31 25.49
N VAL A 290 7.13 4.13 25.07
CA VAL A 290 8.34 3.47 25.56
C VAL A 290 9.34 3.11 24.47
N PHE A 291 8.91 3.05 23.19
CA PHE A 291 9.82 2.75 22.08
C PHE A 291 9.35 3.43 20.79
N ASP A 292 10.29 4.07 20.09
CA ASP A 292 10.04 4.95 18.96
C ASP A 292 10.35 4.33 17.58
N ALA A 293 11.03 3.20 17.55
CA ALA A 293 11.62 2.64 16.33
C ALA A 293 10.89 1.38 15.81
N LEU A 294 9.58 1.29 16.00
CA LEU A 294 8.78 0.25 15.34
C LEU A 294 8.71 0.51 13.84
N ASP A 295 8.69 -0.56 13.05
CA ASP A 295 8.31 -0.47 11.64
C ASP A 295 6.84 -0.03 11.51
N MET A 296 6.46 0.46 10.32
CA MET A 296 5.09 0.89 10.06
C MET A 296 4.12 -0.28 10.25
N ASP A 297 3.09 -0.08 11.06
CA ASP A 297 1.98 -1.01 11.18
C ASP A 297 1.09 -1.01 9.93
N SER A 298 0.19 -1.96 9.82
CA SER A 298 -0.64 -2.20 8.64
C SER A 298 -2.07 -1.66 8.78
N GLN A 299 -2.28 -0.55 9.52
CA GLN A 299 -3.63 0.00 9.74
C GLN A 299 -4.36 0.41 8.44
N GLU A 300 -3.63 0.84 7.42
CA GLU A 300 -4.17 1.27 6.13
C GLU A 300 -4.42 0.13 5.16
N THR A 301 -4.06 -1.09 5.52
CA THR A 301 -4.16 -2.27 4.66
C THR A 301 -5.15 -3.29 5.21
N TRP A 302 -5.49 -4.27 4.39
CA TRP A 302 -6.30 -5.41 4.80
C TRP A 302 -5.40 -6.46 5.47
N ALA A 303 -5.26 -6.35 6.80
CA ALA A 303 -4.29 -7.10 7.60
C ALA A 303 -4.93 -8.38 8.19
N VAL A 304 -5.11 -9.44 7.39
CA VAL A 304 -5.75 -10.70 7.81
C VAL A 304 -5.03 -11.37 8.96
N THR A 305 -3.70 -11.33 8.98
CA THR A 305 -2.87 -12.03 9.97
C THR A 305 -2.42 -11.12 11.13
N GLY A 306 -2.99 -9.91 11.22
CA GLY A 306 -2.68 -8.93 12.25
C GLY A 306 -2.12 -7.63 11.71
N VAL A 307 -2.36 -6.56 12.44
CA VAL A 307 -1.96 -5.20 12.08
C VAL A 307 -0.50 -4.92 12.43
N TYR A 308 0.04 -5.63 13.42
CA TYR A 308 1.46 -5.68 13.78
C TYR A 308 1.83 -7.09 14.26
N PRO A 309 3.10 -7.52 14.17
CA PRO A 309 3.53 -8.82 14.70
C PRO A 309 3.27 -9.00 16.19
N ASN A 310 3.13 -10.24 16.63
CA ASN A 310 3.02 -10.57 18.04
C ASN A 310 4.26 -10.09 18.79
N MET A 311 4.04 -9.51 19.97
CA MET A 311 5.06 -9.18 20.97
C MET A 311 4.77 -9.92 22.26
N ALA A 312 5.73 -9.96 23.18
CA ALA A 312 5.58 -10.64 24.47
C ALA A 312 6.25 -9.88 25.60
N TRP A 313 5.62 -9.94 26.77
CA TRP A 313 6.23 -9.47 28.01
C TRP A 313 7.19 -10.52 28.58
N THR A 314 8.23 -10.05 29.27
CA THR A 314 8.96 -10.92 30.19
C THR A 314 8.05 -11.28 31.38
N PRO A 315 8.20 -12.49 31.99
CA PRO A 315 7.29 -12.97 33.06
C PRO A 315 7.24 -12.04 34.29
N ASP A 316 8.28 -11.27 34.53
CA ASP A 316 8.37 -10.25 35.60
C ASP A 316 7.64 -8.93 35.30
N SER A 317 7.00 -8.83 34.12
CA SER A 317 6.32 -7.62 33.65
C SER A 317 7.23 -6.38 33.54
N ALA A 318 8.55 -6.57 33.43
CA ALA A 318 9.54 -5.48 33.42
C ALA A 318 9.91 -5.03 32.00
N SER A 319 9.87 -5.95 31.01
CA SER A 319 10.24 -5.65 29.62
C SER A 319 9.24 -6.22 28.64
N VAL A 320 9.19 -5.62 27.43
CA VAL A 320 8.50 -6.17 26.26
C VAL A 320 9.54 -6.53 25.21
N VAL A 321 9.44 -7.72 24.64
CA VAL A 321 10.21 -8.09 23.45
C VAL A 321 9.34 -7.91 22.22
N VAL A 322 9.86 -7.19 21.23
CA VAL A 322 9.15 -6.79 20.01
C VAL A 322 10.07 -6.88 18.81
N TRP A 323 9.49 -7.26 17.66
CA TRP A 323 10.19 -7.16 16.38
C TRP A 323 10.20 -5.72 15.89
N ALA A 324 11.37 -5.20 15.51
CA ALA A 324 11.51 -3.91 14.84
C ALA A 324 12.84 -3.83 14.09
N GLY A 325 12.85 -3.21 12.90
CA GLY A 325 14.06 -3.02 12.10
C GLY A 325 14.76 -4.33 11.72
N GLY A 326 13.99 -5.39 11.48
CA GLY A 326 14.52 -6.72 11.19
C GLY A 326 15.04 -7.50 12.40
N LYS A 327 15.04 -6.91 13.61
CA LYS A 327 15.65 -7.46 14.82
C LYS A 327 14.61 -7.72 15.91
N LEU A 328 14.99 -8.55 16.89
CA LEU A 328 14.24 -8.69 18.13
C LEU A 328 14.79 -7.70 19.15
N ASN A 329 13.94 -6.85 19.67
CA ASN A 329 14.30 -5.79 20.61
C ASN A 329 13.65 -6.03 21.96
N ARG A 330 14.44 -6.05 23.03
CA ARG A 330 13.96 -6.03 24.41
C ARG A 330 13.88 -4.58 24.88
N VAL A 331 12.69 -4.14 25.23
CA VAL A 331 12.41 -2.77 25.71
C VAL A 331 12.08 -2.80 27.19
N ASP A 332 12.89 -2.18 28.02
CA ASP A 332 12.64 -1.96 29.45
C ASP A 332 11.49 -0.96 29.61
N VAL A 333 10.41 -1.41 30.22
CA VAL A 333 9.19 -0.60 30.30
C VAL A 333 9.32 0.57 31.27
N ALA A 334 10.16 0.51 32.30
CA ALA A 334 10.33 1.60 33.24
C ALA A 334 11.13 2.77 32.63
N THR A 335 12.18 2.46 31.90
CA THR A 335 13.14 3.44 31.38
C THR A 335 12.96 3.76 29.89
N GLY A 336 12.30 2.90 29.11
CA GLY A 336 12.22 2.99 27.65
C GLY A 336 13.53 2.60 26.94
N LYS A 337 14.55 2.14 27.66
CA LYS A 337 15.79 1.67 27.04
C LYS A 337 15.56 0.36 26.31
N SER A 338 16.09 0.26 25.11
CA SER A 338 16.03 -0.95 24.30
C SER A 338 17.40 -1.57 24.08
N SER A 339 17.41 -2.88 23.89
CA SER A 339 18.59 -3.64 23.48
C SER A 339 18.20 -4.71 22.47
N VAL A 340 19.02 -4.90 21.45
CA VAL A 340 18.83 -5.96 20.46
C VAL A 340 19.17 -7.30 21.11
N ILE A 341 18.30 -8.31 20.90
CA ILE A 341 18.57 -9.71 21.20
C ILE A 341 19.18 -10.32 19.93
N PRO A 342 20.50 -10.58 19.91
CA PRO A 342 21.17 -11.02 18.69
C PRO A 342 20.82 -12.47 18.38
N PHE A 343 20.60 -12.77 17.10
CA PHE A 343 20.47 -14.13 16.61
C PHE A 343 21.14 -14.30 15.25
N ARG A 344 21.54 -15.53 14.95
CA ARG A 344 21.99 -15.94 13.61
C ARG A 344 21.38 -17.28 13.28
N VAL A 345 20.52 -17.33 12.25
CA VAL A 345 20.01 -18.58 11.68
C VAL A 345 20.94 -19.00 10.57
N THR A 346 21.57 -20.18 10.73
CA THR A 346 22.33 -20.87 9.68
C THR A 346 21.63 -22.20 9.46
N ASP A 347 20.92 -22.32 8.34
CA ASP A 347 20.03 -23.44 8.06
C ASP A 347 19.90 -23.66 6.55
N SER A 348 19.10 -24.63 6.13
CA SER A 348 18.68 -24.87 4.74
C SER A 348 17.17 -25.04 4.69
N ARG A 349 16.56 -24.46 3.65
CA ARG A 349 15.10 -24.52 3.47
C ARG A 349 14.75 -25.13 2.12
N GLY A 350 13.85 -26.12 2.13
CA GLY A 350 13.22 -26.63 0.93
C GLY A 350 12.31 -25.58 0.29
N VAL A 351 12.49 -25.31 -0.98
CA VAL A 351 11.67 -24.39 -1.77
C VAL A 351 11.19 -25.09 -3.02
N ILE A 352 9.90 -24.99 -3.32
CA ILE A 352 9.33 -25.52 -4.55
C ILE A 352 9.86 -24.72 -5.73
N ASP A 353 10.36 -25.41 -6.77
CA ASP A 353 10.64 -24.81 -8.07
C ASP A 353 9.28 -24.58 -8.78
N PRO A 354 8.83 -23.33 -8.95
CA PRO A 354 7.54 -23.08 -9.58
C PRO A 354 7.59 -23.43 -11.07
N PRO A 355 6.51 -23.97 -11.66
CA PRO A 355 6.42 -24.27 -13.10
C PRO A 355 6.19 -23.00 -13.94
N LEU A 356 6.81 -21.89 -13.54
CA LEU A 356 6.68 -20.60 -14.20
C LEU A 356 7.94 -20.29 -15.02
N PRO A 357 7.80 -19.58 -16.14
CA PRO A 357 8.96 -19.11 -16.88
C PRO A 357 9.85 -18.23 -15.97
N ARG A 358 11.15 -18.43 -16.04
CA ARG A 358 12.11 -17.60 -15.32
C ARG A 358 12.15 -16.21 -15.94
N VAL A 359 11.83 -15.19 -15.15
CA VAL A 359 11.95 -13.80 -15.53
C VAL A 359 13.09 -13.18 -14.74
N ALA A 360 14.01 -12.52 -15.44
CA ALA A 360 15.04 -11.75 -14.77
C ALA A 360 14.40 -10.55 -14.05
N VAL A 361 14.45 -10.54 -12.71
CA VAL A 361 13.89 -9.46 -11.89
C VAL A 361 14.71 -8.19 -12.01
N ALA A 362 16.03 -8.33 -12.14
CA ALA A 362 16.98 -7.22 -12.27
C ALA A 362 17.97 -7.54 -13.41
N PRO A 363 17.56 -7.37 -14.68
CA PRO A 363 18.49 -7.50 -15.81
C PRO A 363 19.50 -6.36 -15.81
N ASP A 364 20.70 -6.58 -16.32
CA ASP A 364 21.78 -5.58 -16.43
C ASP A 364 21.33 -4.35 -17.25
N SER A 365 20.46 -4.55 -18.22
CA SER A 365 19.85 -3.50 -19.02
C SER A 365 18.42 -3.86 -19.42
N PHE A 366 17.59 -2.85 -19.64
CA PHE A 366 16.21 -3.01 -20.13
C PHE A 366 15.77 -1.79 -20.92
N GLU A 367 14.79 -1.98 -21.79
CA GLU A 367 14.14 -0.88 -22.51
C GLU A 367 13.06 -0.24 -21.64
N THR A 368 13.06 1.10 -21.58
CA THR A 368 12.00 1.84 -20.91
C THR A 368 10.74 1.87 -21.75
N LYS A 369 9.59 1.50 -21.18
CA LYS A 369 8.32 1.38 -21.90
C LYS A 369 7.34 2.53 -21.65
N MET A 370 7.60 3.38 -20.65
CA MET A 370 6.67 4.42 -20.23
C MET A 370 7.37 5.76 -19.97
N PRO A 371 7.75 6.49 -21.03
CA PRO A 371 8.12 7.90 -20.85
C PRO A 371 6.87 8.69 -20.43
N ARG A 372 7.05 9.65 -19.51
CA ARG A 372 5.97 10.46 -18.96
C ARG A 372 6.22 11.94 -19.22
N SER A 373 5.15 12.75 -19.13
CA SER A 373 5.22 14.23 -19.20
C SER A 373 6.04 14.75 -20.38
N ALA A 374 5.96 14.07 -21.52
CA ALA A 374 6.70 14.48 -22.71
C ALA A 374 6.19 15.83 -23.24
N THR A 375 7.11 16.79 -23.46
CA THR A 375 6.81 18.11 -24.05
C THR A 375 7.81 18.45 -25.15
N VAL A 376 7.29 18.90 -26.29
CA VAL A 376 8.10 19.30 -27.45
C VAL A 376 8.55 20.75 -27.28
N SER A 377 9.77 21.06 -27.71
CA SER A 377 10.28 22.43 -27.71
C SER A 377 9.46 23.34 -28.64
N PRO A 378 9.36 24.64 -28.37
CA PRO A 378 8.59 25.57 -29.21
C PRO A 378 8.98 25.61 -30.69
N ASP A 379 10.22 25.25 -31.02
CA ASP A 379 10.71 25.14 -32.40
C ASP A 379 10.47 23.76 -33.06
N GLY A 380 9.81 22.83 -32.33
CA GLY A 380 9.52 21.50 -32.80
C GLY A 380 10.72 20.54 -32.93
N LYS A 381 11.91 20.96 -32.50
CA LYS A 381 13.15 20.18 -32.79
C LYS A 381 13.54 19.18 -31.70
N GLN A 382 13.10 19.39 -30.45
CA GLN A 382 13.48 18.57 -29.32
C GLN A 382 12.24 18.16 -28.49
N VAL A 383 12.34 17.04 -27.82
CA VAL A 383 11.38 16.62 -26.80
C VAL A 383 12.11 16.39 -25.48
N VAL A 384 11.58 16.96 -24.39
CA VAL A 384 11.97 16.61 -23.04
C VAL A 384 10.90 15.70 -22.43
N PHE A 385 11.32 14.69 -21.70
CA PHE A 385 10.42 13.71 -21.07
C PHE A 385 11.03 13.15 -19.79
N GLU A 386 10.17 12.58 -18.97
CA GLU A 386 10.53 11.86 -17.75
C GLU A 386 10.53 10.35 -18.04
N THR A 387 11.58 9.67 -17.61
CA THR A 387 11.59 8.21 -17.49
C THR A 387 12.46 7.77 -16.31
N LEU A 388 11.97 6.80 -15.54
CA LEU A 388 12.63 6.29 -14.33
C LEU A 388 12.98 7.39 -13.32
N GLY A 389 12.12 8.40 -13.19
CA GLY A 389 12.33 9.54 -12.29
C GLY A 389 13.46 10.48 -12.69
N LYS A 390 13.84 10.50 -13.95
CA LYS A 390 14.90 11.36 -14.48
C LYS A 390 14.44 12.07 -15.75
N LEU A 391 14.94 13.30 -15.96
CA LEU A 391 14.66 14.07 -17.17
C LEU A 391 15.65 13.77 -18.29
N TRP A 392 15.09 13.50 -19.44
CA TRP A 392 15.80 13.21 -20.67
C TRP A 392 15.37 14.16 -21.77
N ILE A 393 16.29 14.47 -22.66
CA ILE A 393 16.02 15.29 -23.85
C ILE A 393 16.52 14.55 -25.09
N LYS A 394 15.73 14.63 -26.17
CA LYS A 394 16.00 13.92 -27.42
C LYS A 394 15.64 14.79 -28.63
N PRO A 395 16.42 14.76 -29.73
CA PRO A 395 16.00 15.38 -30.99
C PRO A 395 14.78 14.68 -31.59
N MET A 396 13.83 15.46 -32.12
CA MET A 396 12.63 14.93 -32.81
C MET A 396 12.99 14.25 -34.14
N ALA A 397 14.06 14.67 -34.80
CA ALA A 397 14.55 14.07 -36.04
C ALA A 397 15.19 12.67 -35.86
N GLY A 398 15.27 12.16 -34.63
CA GLY A 398 15.93 10.90 -34.29
C GLY A 398 17.25 11.11 -33.56
N GLY A 399 17.92 10.01 -33.18
CA GLY A 399 19.15 10.00 -32.38
C GLY A 399 18.90 9.63 -30.92
N ASP A 400 19.96 9.62 -30.10
CA ASP A 400 19.93 9.16 -28.73
C ASP A 400 19.38 10.22 -27.77
N ALA A 401 18.67 9.76 -26.76
CA ALA A 401 18.28 10.58 -25.63
C ALA A 401 19.49 10.80 -24.70
N ARG A 402 19.61 12.01 -24.16
CA ARG A 402 20.62 12.32 -23.13
C ARG A 402 19.94 12.80 -21.83
N ARG A 403 20.57 12.54 -20.71
CA ARG A 403 20.17 13.13 -19.44
C ARG A 403 20.23 14.66 -19.51
N LEU A 404 19.19 15.33 -19.03
CA LEU A 404 19.15 16.78 -18.92
C LEU A 404 19.87 17.29 -17.67
N THR A 405 19.79 16.52 -16.59
CA THR A 405 20.33 16.83 -15.26
C THR A 405 21.39 15.78 -14.87
N ALA A 406 22.22 16.10 -13.87
CA ALA A 406 23.22 15.18 -13.31
C ALA A 406 22.88 14.69 -11.89
N ASP A 407 21.67 15.00 -11.37
CA ASP A 407 21.27 14.62 -10.01
C ASP A 407 20.82 13.16 -9.97
N GLU A 408 21.65 12.30 -9.37
CA GLU A 408 21.36 10.87 -9.22
C GLU A 408 20.46 10.56 -7.99
N ALA A 409 20.51 11.40 -6.97
CA ALA A 409 19.80 11.16 -5.71
C ALA A 409 18.30 11.52 -5.76
N ALA A 410 17.93 12.46 -6.61
CA ALA A 410 16.56 12.99 -6.67
C ALA A 410 15.74 12.38 -7.80
N MET A 411 14.43 12.32 -7.60
CA MET A 411 13.46 12.14 -8.68
C MET A 411 13.15 13.49 -9.34
N GLU A 412 12.89 13.47 -10.63
CA GLU A 412 12.63 14.67 -11.44
C GLU A 412 11.38 14.45 -12.29
N ALA A 413 10.50 15.46 -12.32
CA ALA A 413 9.18 15.33 -12.97
C ALA A 413 8.67 16.65 -13.56
N TYR A 414 7.63 16.56 -14.37
CA TYR A 414 6.85 17.66 -14.91
C TYR A 414 7.68 18.71 -15.67
N PRO A 415 8.50 18.35 -16.65
CA PRO A 415 9.25 19.31 -17.42
C PRO A 415 8.32 20.19 -18.27
N SER A 416 8.64 21.49 -18.40
CA SER A 416 7.97 22.42 -19.31
C SER A 416 8.96 23.42 -19.90
N TRP A 417 8.80 23.73 -21.19
CA TRP A 417 9.66 24.66 -21.91
C TRP A 417 9.28 26.12 -21.66
N SER A 418 10.27 27.01 -21.63
CA SER A 418 10.04 28.42 -21.87
C SER A 418 9.72 28.67 -23.35
N ALA A 419 8.96 29.73 -23.67
CA ALA A 419 8.55 30.04 -25.05
C ALA A 419 9.71 30.27 -26.01
N ASP A 420 10.85 30.74 -25.50
CA ASP A 420 12.09 30.93 -26.28
C ASP A 420 12.90 29.65 -26.51
N GLY A 421 12.44 28.51 -25.97
CA GLY A 421 13.09 27.19 -26.06
C GLY A 421 14.44 27.07 -25.34
N LYS A 422 14.83 28.05 -24.52
CA LYS A 422 16.16 28.08 -23.90
C LYS A 422 16.19 27.48 -22.49
N ARG A 423 15.05 27.39 -21.82
CA ARG A 423 14.96 26.96 -20.42
C ARG A 423 13.86 25.92 -20.25
N ILE A 424 14.03 25.07 -19.22
CA ILE A 424 13.06 24.06 -18.81
C ILE A 424 12.79 24.23 -17.31
N ALA A 425 11.53 24.40 -16.93
CA ALA A 425 11.08 24.33 -15.55
C ALA A 425 10.69 22.87 -15.22
N TYR A 426 10.98 22.43 -14.01
CA TYR A 426 10.70 21.06 -13.57
C TYR A 426 10.59 20.97 -12.04
N VAL A 427 10.12 19.84 -11.55
CA VAL A 427 10.09 19.49 -10.13
C VAL A 427 11.22 18.51 -9.84
N ARG A 428 11.99 18.77 -8.79
CA ARG A 428 12.94 17.87 -8.16
C ARG A 428 12.36 17.37 -6.84
N TRP A 429 12.53 16.09 -6.50
CA TRP A 429 11.99 15.47 -5.29
C TRP A 429 13.03 14.60 -4.58
N THR A 430 13.11 14.74 -3.27
CA THR A 430 13.72 13.76 -2.36
C THR A 430 12.80 13.56 -1.17
N ASP A 431 12.80 12.38 -0.56
CA ASP A 431 11.96 12.11 0.61
C ASP A 431 12.40 12.92 1.83
N ALA A 432 13.69 13.28 1.91
CA ALA A 432 14.24 14.07 3.00
C ALA A 432 13.87 15.55 2.94
N ASP A 433 13.93 16.16 1.73
CA ASP A 433 13.79 17.62 1.54
C ASP A 433 12.45 18.00 0.93
N LEU A 434 11.63 17.01 0.53
CA LEU A 434 10.42 17.17 -0.29
C LEU A 434 10.74 17.73 -1.69
N GLY A 435 9.73 18.32 -2.33
CA GLY A 435 9.84 18.88 -3.67
C GLY A 435 10.46 20.26 -3.72
N GLU A 436 11.09 20.53 -4.85
CA GLU A 436 11.57 21.83 -5.26
C GLU A 436 11.08 22.14 -6.67
N VAL A 437 10.71 23.38 -6.94
CA VAL A 437 10.51 23.90 -8.30
C VAL A 437 11.84 24.47 -8.78
N ARG A 438 12.30 24.01 -9.93
CA ARG A 438 13.60 24.40 -10.49
C ARG A 438 13.50 24.82 -11.95
N VAL A 439 14.46 25.61 -12.39
CA VAL A 439 14.68 25.99 -13.80
C VAL A 439 16.11 25.66 -14.21
N ILE A 440 16.26 25.03 -15.36
CA ILE A 440 17.55 24.67 -15.96
C ILE A 440 17.63 25.13 -17.42
N GLY A 441 18.81 25.34 -17.95
CA GLY A 441 19.01 25.55 -19.39
C GLY A 441 18.65 24.30 -20.21
N ALA A 442 18.13 24.48 -21.41
CA ALA A 442 17.80 23.36 -22.31
C ALA A 442 19.03 22.50 -22.69
N THR A 443 20.23 23.06 -22.57
CA THR A 443 21.50 22.32 -22.75
C THR A 443 21.98 21.58 -21.50
N GLY A 444 21.29 21.74 -20.37
CA GLY A 444 21.70 21.25 -19.06
C GLY A 444 22.48 22.29 -18.26
N GLY A 445 23.26 21.85 -17.28
CA GLY A 445 24.07 22.70 -16.41
C GLY A 445 23.49 22.93 -15.04
N LYS A 446 23.83 24.04 -14.37
CA LYS A 446 23.33 24.36 -13.03
C LYS A 446 21.88 24.84 -13.08
N SER A 447 21.03 24.26 -12.24
CA SER A 447 19.64 24.70 -12.09
C SER A 447 19.50 25.80 -11.04
N THR A 448 18.47 26.65 -11.20
CA THR A 448 18.04 27.66 -10.24
C THR A 448 16.84 27.12 -9.46
N VAL A 449 16.86 27.20 -8.13
CA VAL A 449 15.76 26.83 -7.23
C VAL A 449 14.80 28.03 -7.15
N LEU A 450 13.51 27.76 -7.38
CA LEU A 450 12.45 28.77 -7.32
C LEU A 450 11.59 28.61 -6.05
N ALA A 451 11.35 27.38 -5.61
CA ALA A 451 10.57 27.06 -4.40
C ALA A 451 11.10 25.78 -3.78
N THR A 452 10.98 25.63 -2.44
CA THR A 452 11.51 24.52 -1.65
C THR A 452 10.46 23.97 -0.68
N ALA A 453 10.70 22.75 -0.22
CA ALA A 453 9.96 22.09 0.87
C ALA A 453 8.43 21.99 0.65
N GLY A 454 8.01 21.50 -0.50
CA GLY A 454 6.59 21.31 -0.79
C GLY A 454 6.32 20.16 -1.78
N HIS A 455 5.04 19.80 -1.93
CA HIS A 455 4.59 18.86 -2.95
C HIS A 455 4.20 19.62 -4.21
N TYR A 456 5.14 19.80 -5.11
CA TYR A 456 4.96 20.61 -6.29
C TYR A 456 4.65 19.80 -7.54
N LYS A 457 3.85 20.37 -8.44
CA LYS A 457 3.48 19.77 -9.73
C LYS A 457 3.41 20.84 -10.83
N ARG A 458 3.66 20.45 -12.06
CA ARG A 458 3.35 21.16 -13.30
C ARG A 458 3.82 22.64 -13.31
N PRO A 459 5.10 22.93 -13.09
CA PRO A 459 5.60 24.28 -13.28
C PRO A 459 5.51 24.67 -14.76
N VAL A 460 5.03 25.89 -15.05
CA VAL A 460 4.93 26.44 -16.41
C VAL A 460 5.40 27.89 -16.48
N PHE A 461 6.08 28.26 -17.54
CA PHE A 461 6.50 29.64 -17.77
C PHE A 461 5.35 30.49 -18.28
N SER A 462 5.36 31.81 -17.95
CA SER A 462 4.62 32.81 -18.69
C SER A 462 5.18 32.94 -20.12
N PRO A 463 4.38 33.39 -21.11
CA PRO A 463 4.84 33.55 -22.49
C PRO A 463 6.13 34.41 -22.63
N ASP A 464 6.31 35.44 -21.80
CA ASP A 464 7.53 36.27 -21.78
C ASP A 464 8.70 35.65 -20.97
N GLY A 465 8.47 34.48 -20.36
CA GLY A 465 9.46 33.71 -19.60
C GLY A 465 9.91 34.35 -18.28
N LYS A 466 9.21 35.38 -17.76
CA LYS A 466 9.60 36.06 -16.52
C LYS A 466 9.03 35.43 -15.26
N ILE A 467 7.93 34.76 -15.37
CA ILE A 467 7.21 34.14 -14.25
C ILE A 467 7.13 32.63 -14.48
N VAL A 468 7.20 31.85 -13.40
CA VAL A 468 6.82 30.44 -13.38
C VAL A 468 5.61 30.29 -12.45
N VAL A 469 4.55 29.65 -12.94
CA VAL A 469 3.38 29.27 -12.16
C VAL A 469 3.44 27.77 -11.91
N PHE A 470 3.06 27.34 -10.73
CA PHE A 470 3.10 25.93 -10.35
C PHE A 470 1.97 25.56 -9.37
N GLU A 471 1.66 24.30 -9.33
CA GLU A 471 0.73 23.71 -8.37
C GLU A 471 1.50 23.27 -7.11
N LYS A 472 0.99 23.64 -5.93
CA LYS A 472 1.42 23.14 -4.64
C LYS A 472 0.29 22.31 -4.04
N ASP A 473 0.54 21.03 -3.84
CA ASP A 473 -0.42 20.06 -3.29
C ASP A 473 -0.24 19.91 -1.79
N ALA A 474 -1.25 19.39 -1.10
CA ALA A 474 -1.19 19.11 0.34
C ALA A 474 -0.22 17.98 0.71
N GLY A 475 0.08 17.10 -0.25
CA GLY A 475 0.93 15.93 -0.04
C GLY A 475 0.13 14.66 0.29
N GLY A 476 0.84 13.54 0.42
CA GLY A 476 0.26 12.25 0.77
C GLY A 476 0.17 12.08 2.29
N TYR A 477 -0.97 11.69 2.78
CA TYR A 477 -1.22 11.50 4.22
C TYR A 477 -0.35 10.41 4.83
N LEU A 478 -0.16 9.33 4.10
CA LEU A 478 0.37 8.07 4.62
C LEU A 478 1.86 7.87 4.32
N THR A 479 2.40 8.57 3.32
CA THR A 479 3.74 8.29 2.79
C THR A 479 4.72 9.45 2.98
N SER A 480 4.25 10.61 3.45
CA SER A 480 5.10 11.76 3.67
C SER A 480 5.13 12.16 5.15
N PRO A 481 6.30 12.12 5.80
CA PRO A 481 6.46 12.58 7.19
C PRO A 481 6.22 14.09 7.35
N ARG A 482 6.20 14.82 6.23
CA ARG A 482 5.98 16.26 6.20
C ARG A 482 4.89 16.56 5.18
N GLY A 483 3.79 17.14 5.62
CA GLY A 483 2.78 17.69 4.75
C GLY A 483 3.27 18.98 4.07
N SER A 484 2.73 19.26 2.91
CA SER A 484 2.85 20.58 2.28
C SER A 484 1.73 21.47 2.82
N VAL A 485 2.07 22.58 3.42
CA VAL A 485 1.09 23.52 3.96
C VAL A 485 0.59 24.49 2.88
N GLU A 486 -0.64 24.97 3.03
CA GLU A 486 -1.28 25.93 2.14
C GLU A 486 -1.28 25.51 0.65
N PRO A 487 -2.00 24.45 0.27
CA PRO A 487 -2.10 24.04 -1.12
C PRO A 487 -2.73 25.13 -2.01
N GLY A 488 -2.46 25.08 -3.30
CA GLY A 488 -3.00 26.03 -4.27
C GLY A 488 -2.08 26.24 -5.48
N ILE A 489 -2.43 27.21 -6.29
CA ILE A 489 -1.62 27.68 -7.44
C ILE A 489 -0.78 28.87 -7.01
N TYR A 490 0.48 28.84 -7.32
CA TYR A 490 1.47 29.85 -6.95
C TYR A 490 2.20 30.40 -8.16
N ARG A 491 2.68 31.62 -8.07
CA ARG A 491 3.62 32.24 -9.01
C ARG A 491 4.92 32.63 -8.32
N VAL A 492 6.01 32.62 -9.08
CA VAL A 492 7.34 33.09 -8.65
C VAL A 492 8.10 33.66 -9.84
N PRO A 493 8.99 34.69 -9.68
CA PRO A 493 9.88 35.10 -10.75
C PRO A 493 10.75 33.94 -11.24
N SER A 494 10.93 33.78 -12.54
CA SER A 494 11.73 32.69 -13.12
C SER A 494 13.22 32.72 -12.74
N THR A 495 13.67 33.80 -12.11
CA THR A 495 15.02 33.98 -11.55
C THR A 495 15.11 33.65 -10.05
N GLY A 496 14.01 33.26 -9.42
CA GLY A 496 13.88 33.05 -7.98
C GLY A 496 13.27 34.25 -7.26
N GLY A 497 12.90 34.06 -6.00
CA GLY A 497 12.28 35.06 -5.15
C GLY A 497 11.14 34.48 -4.32
N THR A 498 10.27 35.34 -3.77
CA THR A 498 9.13 34.91 -2.96
C THR A 498 7.99 34.41 -3.83
N SER A 499 7.50 33.19 -3.51
CA SER A 499 6.30 32.63 -4.13
C SER A 499 5.05 33.30 -3.60
N VAL A 500 4.12 33.66 -4.49
CA VAL A 500 2.85 34.32 -4.16
C VAL A 500 1.71 33.40 -4.60
N LYS A 501 0.75 33.14 -3.70
CA LYS A 501 -0.43 32.34 -3.98
C LYS A 501 -1.37 33.10 -4.91
N ILE A 502 -1.86 32.43 -5.95
CA ILE A 502 -2.88 32.95 -6.88
C ILE A 502 -4.28 32.48 -6.43
N THR A 503 -4.46 31.17 -6.21
CA THR A 503 -5.76 30.62 -5.87
C THR A 503 -5.63 29.29 -5.11
N VAL A 504 -6.73 28.85 -4.53
CA VAL A 504 -6.89 27.53 -3.88
C VAL A 504 -7.86 26.65 -4.69
N ASN A 505 -7.93 25.36 -4.38
CA ASN A 505 -8.89 24.41 -4.96
C ASN A 505 -8.83 24.33 -6.50
N ALA A 506 -7.68 24.57 -7.08
CA ALA A 506 -7.43 24.50 -8.51
C ALA A 506 -6.16 23.71 -8.81
N THR A 507 -6.09 23.13 -10.01
CA THR A 507 -4.99 22.29 -10.47
C THR A 507 -4.60 22.67 -11.92
N ARG A 508 -3.51 22.09 -12.43
CA ARG A 508 -3.09 22.15 -13.85
C ARG A 508 -2.94 23.58 -14.38
N PRO A 509 -2.12 24.43 -13.74
CA PRO A 509 -1.91 25.78 -14.21
C PRO A 509 -1.27 25.80 -15.60
N GLN A 510 -1.67 26.75 -16.43
CA GLN A 510 -1.12 26.99 -17.76
C GLN A 510 -1.36 28.44 -18.20
N PHE A 511 -0.57 28.90 -19.15
CA PHE A 511 -0.82 30.15 -19.84
C PHE A 511 -1.42 29.90 -21.22
N GLY A 512 -2.14 30.87 -21.76
CA GLY A 512 -2.41 31.05 -23.17
C GLY A 512 -1.47 32.10 -23.76
N ALA A 513 -1.98 32.97 -24.64
CA ALA A 513 -1.17 34.00 -25.28
C ALA A 513 -0.76 35.17 -24.36
N ALA A 514 -1.50 35.40 -23.28
CA ALA A 514 -1.29 36.56 -22.41
C ALA A 514 -0.38 36.24 -21.20
N ASN A 515 0.44 37.19 -20.79
CA ASN A 515 1.36 37.06 -19.66
C ASN A 515 0.71 37.28 -18.29
N ASP A 516 -0.45 37.91 -18.25
CA ASP A 516 -1.14 38.36 -17.04
C ASP A 516 -2.30 37.48 -16.63
N ARG A 517 -2.55 36.38 -17.34
CA ARG A 517 -3.67 35.51 -17.11
C ARG A 517 -3.29 34.02 -17.10
N VAL A 518 -3.64 33.36 -16.00
CA VAL A 518 -3.40 31.93 -15.79
C VAL A 518 -4.70 31.19 -15.95
N PHE A 519 -4.69 30.09 -16.72
CA PHE A 519 -5.77 29.12 -16.78
C PHE A 519 -5.50 27.99 -15.79
N VAL A 520 -6.56 27.52 -15.13
CA VAL A 520 -6.52 26.45 -14.15
C VAL A 520 -7.73 25.52 -14.32
N MET A 521 -7.62 24.33 -13.82
CA MET A 521 -8.74 23.38 -13.75
C MET A 521 -9.30 23.38 -12.33
N GLU A 522 -10.62 23.56 -12.21
CA GLU A 522 -11.39 23.42 -10.97
C GLU A 522 -12.35 22.24 -11.06
N GLY A 523 -12.81 21.70 -9.91
CA GLY A 523 -13.74 20.57 -9.83
C GLY A 523 -13.05 19.22 -9.74
N ASP A 524 -13.79 18.16 -9.97
CA ASP A 524 -13.35 16.77 -9.81
C ASP A 524 -13.56 15.93 -11.10
N ALA A 525 -13.40 14.61 -10.98
CA ALA A 525 -13.57 13.70 -12.11
C ALA A 525 -15.01 13.64 -12.65
N LYS A 526 -16.02 14.02 -11.86
CA LYS A 526 -17.42 14.03 -12.33
C LYS A 526 -17.71 15.26 -13.17
N GLU A 527 -17.35 16.42 -12.67
CA GLU A 527 -17.48 17.68 -13.41
C GLU A 527 -16.26 18.57 -13.14
N SER A 528 -15.56 18.93 -14.18
CA SER A 528 -14.45 19.85 -14.14
C SER A 528 -14.70 21.09 -14.99
N ARG A 529 -14.02 22.21 -14.66
CA ARG A 529 -14.12 23.49 -15.34
C ARG A 529 -12.74 24.01 -15.71
N LEU A 530 -12.63 24.62 -16.90
CA LEU A 530 -11.51 25.46 -17.27
C LEU A 530 -11.82 26.88 -16.85
N VAL A 531 -11.03 27.41 -15.94
CA VAL A 531 -11.16 28.77 -15.39
C VAL A 531 -9.89 29.56 -15.65
N SER A 532 -9.99 30.87 -15.87
CA SER A 532 -8.80 31.73 -15.87
C SER A 532 -8.93 32.87 -14.84
N LEU A 533 -7.80 33.26 -14.30
CA LEU A 533 -7.60 34.27 -13.27
C LEU A 533 -6.47 35.22 -13.70
N ASP A 534 -6.45 36.44 -13.19
CA ASP A 534 -5.23 37.21 -13.25
C ASP A 534 -4.16 36.67 -12.27
N LEU A 535 -2.97 37.24 -12.29
CA LEU A 535 -1.85 36.80 -11.45
C LEU A 535 -2.03 37.13 -9.96
N ASN A 536 -3.07 37.83 -9.58
CA ASN A 536 -3.44 38.11 -8.20
C ASN A 536 -4.60 37.23 -7.71
N GLY A 537 -5.15 36.37 -8.59
CA GLY A 537 -6.27 35.49 -8.28
C GLY A 537 -7.63 36.15 -8.48
N GLU A 538 -7.66 37.30 -9.13
CA GLU A 538 -8.87 38.09 -9.40
C GLU A 538 -9.34 37.90 -10.85
N ALA A 539 -10.36 38.67 -11.23
CA ALA A 539 -10.91 38.71 -12.60
C ALA A 539 -11.21 37.32 -13.17
N ARG A 540 -11.82 36.45 -12.34
CA ARG A 540 -12.14 35.06 -12.67
C ARG A 540 -13.09 34.97 -13.86
N ARG A 541 -12.77 34.10 -14.83
CA ARG A 541 -13.60 33.80 -16.00
C ARG A 541 -13.71 32.28 -16.16
N ILE A 542 -14.92 31.78 -16.43
CA ILE A 542 -15.16 30.38 -16.79
C ILE A 542 -15.17 30.28 -18.32
N HIS A 543 -14.47 29.31 -18.88
CA HIS A 543 -14.38 29.10 -20.32
C HIS A 543 -15.06 27.83 -20.78
N ALA A 544 -14.97 26.78 -20.01
CA ALA A 544 -15.53 25.49 -20.36
C ALA A 544 -15.84 24.65 -19.13
N LYS A 545 -16.76 23.71 -19.27
CA LYS A 545 -16.99 22.61 -18.33
C LYS A 545 -17.20 21.30 -19.07
N GLY A 546 -16.97 20.18 -18.41
CA GLY A 546 -17.23 18.86 -18.97
C GLY A 546 -17.29 17.76 -17.92
N GLU A 547 -18.16 16.79 -18.16
CA GLU A 547 -18.21 15.56 -17.37
C GLU A 547 -17.09 14.63 -17.79
N LEU A 548 -16.42 13.99 -16.83
CA LEU A 548 -15.28 13.08 -17.06
C LEU A 548 -14.12 13.69 -17.87
N VAL A 549 -14.06 15.02 -17.95
CA VAL A 549 -12.91 15.73 -18.52
C VAL A 549 -11.84 15.87 -17.44
N ASN A 550 -10.66 15.35 -17.71
CA ASN A 550 -9.58 15.28 -16.72
C ASN A 550 -8.30 16.03 -17.13
N ASP A 551 -8.29 16.69 -18.29
CA ASP A 551 -7.27 17.63 -18.71
C ASP A 551 -7.81 18.63 -19.74
N TYR A 552 -7.33 19.88 -19.63
CA TYR A 552 -7.59 20.98 -20.56
C TYR A 552 -6.25 21.62 -20.94
N ARG A 553 -6.04 21.90 -22.23
CA ARG A 553 -4.84 22.58 -22.73
C ARG A 553 -5.22 23.67 -23.72
N VAL A 554 -4.98 24.91 -23.29
CA VAL A 554 -5.16 26.09 -24.16
C VAL A 554 -3.97 26.17 -25.11
N SER A 555 -4.24 26.43 -26.39
CA SER A 555 -3.15 26.63 -27.36
C SER A 555 -2.33 27.90 -27.07
N PRO A 556 -1.02 27.95 -27.43
CA PRO A 556 -0.18 29.09 -27.16
C PRO A 556 -0.70 30.42 -27.78
N ASP A 557 -1.39 30.35 -28.89
CA ASP A 557 -2.04 31.49 -29.54
C ASP A 557 -3.41 31.86 -28.93
N GLY A 558 -3.92 31.04 -28.01
CA GLY A 558 -5.21 31.23 -27.33
C GLY A 558 -6.43 31.03 -28.21
N GLN A 559 -6.31 30.37 -29.37
CA GLN A 559 -7.43 30.16 -30.29
C GLN A 559 -8.12 28.84 -30.13
N TYR A 560 -7.45 27.82 -29.57
CA TYR A 560 -7.95 26.47 -29.44
C TYR A 560 -7.84 25.95 -28.01
N LEU A 561 -8.71 24.99 -27.70
CA LEU A 561 -8.73 24.24 -26.47
C LEU A 561 -8.68 22.75 -26.80
N ALA A 562 -7.63 22.07 -26.35
CA ALA A 562 -7.62 20.61 -26.32
C ALA A 562 -8.15 20.12 -24.96
N PHE A 563 -8.93 19.05 -24.95
CA PHE A 563 -9.41 18.41 -23.71
C PHE A 563 -9.34 16.91 -23.82
N ARG A 564 -9.19 16.25 -22.67
CA ARG A 564 -9.18 14.79 -22.55
C ARG A 564 -10.44 14.30 -21.87
N GLN A 565 -11.20 13.46 -22.56
CA GLN A 565 -12.42 12.83 -22.06
C GLN A 565 -12.44 11.35 -22.47
N ASN A 566 -12.80 10.47 -21.55
CA ASN A 566 -12.87 9.02 -21.80
C ASN A 566 -11.58 8.46 -22.44
N TYR A 567 -10.41 8.84 -21.92
CA TYR A 567 -9.08 8.44 -22.40
C TYR A 567 -8.74 8.87 -23.83
N GLN A 568 -9.50 9.81 -24.41
CA GLN A 568 -9.27 10.33 -25.77
C GLN A 568 -9.05 11.84 -25.71
N ALA A 569 -8.27 12.37 -26.65
CA ALA A 569 -8.03 13.80 -26.82
C ALA A 569 -8.90 14.39 -27.93
N PHE A 570 -9.45 15.55 -27.67
CA PHE A 570 -10.31 16.33 -28.57
C PHE A 570 -9.86 17.78 -28.62
N VAL A 571 -10.14 18.44 -29.72
CA VAL A 571 -9.83 19.87 -29.94
C VAL A 571 -11.12 20.60 -30.34
N VAL A 572 -11.31 21.79 -29.77
CA VAL A 572 -12.38 22.74 -30.08
C VAL A 572 -11.80 24.15 -30.20
N PRO A 573 -12.47 25.09 -30.88
CA PRO A 573 -12.16 26.51 -30.77
C PRO A 573 -12.30 26.99 -29.32
N LEU A 574 -11.39 27.84 -28.83
CA LEU A 574 -11.55 28.49 -27.54
C LEU A 574 -12.41 29.75 -27.73
N MET A 575 -13.55 29.82 -27.08
CA MET A 575 -14.42 30.97 -27.15
C MET A 575 -13.85 32.15 -26.35
N PRO A 576 -13.90 33.37 -26.89
CA PRO A 576 -13.47 34.55 -26.18
C PRO A 576 -14.41 34.90 -25.02
N GLY A 577 -13.87 35.56 -24.01
CA GLY A 577 -14.65 36.06 -22.89
C GLY A 577 -14.90 35.02 -21.78
N SER A 578 -16.01 35.18 -21.04
CA SER A 578 -16.43 34.31 -19.94
C SER A 578 -17.74 33.62 -20.32
N GLN A 579 -17.64 32.64 -21.19
CA GLN A 579 -18.78 31.82 -21.65
C GLN A 579 -18.54 30.38 -21.21
N GLU A 580 -19.32 29.86 -20.28
CA GLU A 580 -19.25 28.48 -19.86
C GLU A 580 -19.76 27.56 -20.99
N VAL A 581 -18.83 27.02 -21.77
CA VAL A 581 -19.14 26.09 -22.86
C VAL A 581 -19.15 24.66 -22.32
N ASN A 582 -20.23 23.94 -22.54
CA ASN A 582 -20.33 22.52 -22.20
C ASN A 582 -19.59 21.68 -23.25
N LEU A 583 -18.50 21.00 -22.83
CA LEU A 583 -17.68 20.18 -23.72
C LEU A 583 -18.10 18.71 -23.64
N SER A 584 -18.19 18.09 -24.80
CA SER A 584 -18.45 16.67 -24.95
C SER A 584 -17.75 16.12 -26.19
N HIS A 585 -17.20 14.93 -26.08
CA HIS A 585 -16.65 14.19 -27.22
C HIS A 585 -17.68 13.94 -28.35
N LYS A 586 -18.96 14.05 -28.05
CA LYS A 586 -20.07 13.90 -29.03
C LYS A 586 -20.36 15.17 -29.80
N GLY A 587 -19.65 16.26 -29.50
CA GLY A 587 -19.97 17.59 -30.00
C GLY A 587 -21.02 18.32 -29.15
N GLY A 588 -21.51 19.43 -29.64
CA GLY A 588 -22.46 20.30 -28.94
C GLY A 588 -22.41 21.73 -29.49
N ALA A 589 -22.27 22.73 -28.62
CA ALA A 589 -22.19 24.14 -29.02
C ALA A 589 -21.01 24.46 -29.92
N LEU A 590 -19.95 23.67 -29.88
CA LEU A 590 -18.74 23.85 -30.70
C LEU A 590 -18.46 22.61 -31.54
N PRO A 591 -17.82 22.77 -32.73
CA PRO A 591 -17.31 21.65 -33.50
C PRO A 591 -16.17 20.98 -32.72
N VAL A 592 -16.19 19.65 -32.64
CA VAL A 592 -15.22 18.83 -31.93
C VAL A 592 -14.44 17.98 -32.93
N THR A 593 -13.11 18.06 -32.87
CA THR A 593 -12.21 17.20 -33.64
C THR A 593 -11.49 16.23 -32.70
N LYS A 594 -11.60 14.93 -32.98
CA LYS A 594 -10.81 13.92 -32.26
C LYS A 594 -9.36 14.00 -32.72
N ALA A 595 -8.44 14.17 -31.79
CA ALA A 595 -7.00 14.30 -32.05
C ALA A 595 -6.19 13.04 -31.72
N SER A 596 -6.73 12.11 -30.91
CA SER A 596 -6.07 10.84 -30.55
C SER A 596 -6.52 9.66 -31.41
N GLY A 597 -5.65 8.65 -31.56
CA GLY A 597 -6.01 7.32 -32.10
C GLY A 597 -6.68 6.48 -31.02
N ASP A 598 -5.94 5.56 -30.39
CA ASP A 598 -6.46 4.58 -29.44
C ASP A 598 -6.46 5.03 -27.98
N GLY A 599 -5.86 6.17 -27.68
CA GLY A 599 -5.81 6.73 -26.33
C GLY A 599 -4.92 7.97 -26.24
N ALA A 600 -5.04 8.72 -25.14
CA ALA A 600 -4.19 9.86 -24.84
C ALA A 600 -4.06 10.02 -23.31
N ASP A 601 -2.84 10.07 -22.83
CA ASP A 601 -2.54 10.35 -21.42
C ASP A 601 -1.98 11.74 -21.19
N TRP A 602 -1.18 12.25 -22.13
CA TRP A 602 -0.61 13.60 -22.13
C TRP A 602 -1.01 14.35 -23.38
N ILE A 603 -1.47 15.58 -23.18
CA ILE A 603 -1.80 16.51 -24.25
C ILE A 603 -0.82 17.68 -24.16
N HIS A 604 -0.21 18.03 -25.28
CA HIS A 604 0.70 19.16 -25.40
C HIS A 604 0.54 19.85 -26.74
N TRP A 605 0.65 21.18 -26.77
CA TRP A 605 0.72 21.99 -27.98
C TRP A 605 2.18 22.25 -28.36
N SER A 606 2.55 22.07 -29.60
CA SER A 606 3.85 22.40 -30.19
C SER A 606 3.75 23.58 -31.11
#